data_5f4463da087169260c09cd6b1a4b0eb4
#
_entry.id   5f4463da087169260c09cd6b1a4b0eb4
#
_cell.length_a   1.000
_cell.length_b   1.000
_cell.length_c   1.000
_cell.angle_alpha   90.00
_cell.angle_beta   90.00
_cell.angle_gamma   90.00
#
_symmetry.space_group_name_H-M   'P 1'
#
loop_
_entity.id
_entity.type
_entity.pdbx_description
1 polymer ?
#
loop_
_entity_poly.entity_id
_entity_poly.type
_entity_poly.pdbx_seq_one_letter_code
_entity_poly.pdbx_strand_id
1 'polypeptide(L)'
;MATFHINRSGTSLGTFSEDEVRDGVRSGKFGGTDLGWREGMATWQPLAQISEFAQETGPGAAPSPQPQFTGGGAITPTATIAPRSGLPWDDRQQRGILRAFFDTLIMVLTRPAEAFTVMKREGGVSEPLIYAIIGGSVGGVIYFLYSFLLSSAQLLGSHENPIMHMMGGGIRPLFLIILVPLVVAISAFISSAILHLCLMIVGGAKQPFETTFRVVCFAGGSANPLLIIPFCGGLIGGIWKIVLYCIGLARAHETDTGRAVLAVILPIIVCCGGALVLGMMVGLGAFGFPHH
;
A
#
# COMPACT_ATOMS: atom_id res chain seq x y z
N MET A 1 -39.65 7.25 -30.34
CA MET A 1 -38.34 6.65 -30.67
C MET A 1 -37.64 6.39 -29.37
N ALA A 2 -37.14 5.16 -29.16
CA ALA A 2 -36.42 4.82 -27.95
C ALA A 2 -35.05 5.48 -27.94
N THR A 3 -34.68 6.10 -26.82
CA THR A 3 -33.41 6.79 -26.65
C THR A 3 -32.53 5.98 -25.71
N PHE A 4 -31.32 5.69 -26.11
CA PHE A 4 -30.35 4.91 -25.35
C PHE A 4 -29.25 5.81 -24.80
N HIS A 5 -28.95 5.64 -23.54
CA HIS A 5 -27.75 6.18 -22.90
C HIS A 5 -26.63 5.16 -23.06
N ILE A 6 -25.49 5.57 -23.59
CA ILE A 6 -24.34 4.68 -23.82
C ILE A 6 -23.21 5.06 -22.86
N ASN A 7 -22.64 4.04 -22.23
CA ASN A 7 -21.52 4.18 -21.31
C ASN A 7 -20.40 3.20 -21.68
N ARG A 8 -19.17 3.71 -21.68
CA ARG A 8 -17.96 2.89 -21.89
C ARG A 8 -17.05 3.04 -20.69
N SER A 9 -16.82 1.95 -19.97
CA SER A 9 -15.89 1.92 -18.81
C SER A 9 -16.15 3.03 -17.76
N GLY A 10 -17.43 3.32 -17.46
CA GLY A 10 -17.82 4.35 -16.49
C GLY A 10 -17.95 5.76 -17.06
N THR A 11 -17.57 5.98 -18.33
CA THR A 11 -17.71 7.28 -18.99
C THR A 11 -18.95 7.32 -19.88
N SER A 12 -19.84 8.30 -19.68
CA SER A 12 -21.01 8.49 -20.55
C SER A 12 -20.58 9.02 -21.92
N LEU A 13 -20.96 8.29 -22.97
CA LEU A 13 -20.71 8.71 -24.36
C LEU A 13 -21.83 9.58 -24.91
N GLY A 14 -22.95 9.71 -24.18
CA GLY A 14 -24.11 10.51 -24.56
C GLY A 14 -25.37 9.69 -24.74
N THR A 15 -26.38 10.37 -25.32
CA THR A 15 -27.72 9.80 -25.57
C THR A 15 -27.93 9.73 -27.07
N PHE A 16 -28.31 8.54 -27.57
CA PHE A 16 -28.45 8.24 -28.98
C PHE A 16 -29.80 7.58 -29.27
N SER A 17 -30.34 7.77 -30.45
CA SER A 17 -31.49 7.02 -30.93
C SER A 17 -31.09 5.56 -31.25
N GLU A 18 -32.09 4.67 -31.31
CA GLU A 18 -31.87 3.26 -31.65
C GLU A 18 -31.10 3.08 -32.96
N ASP A 19 -31.47 3.86 -34.00
CA ASP A 19 -30.81 3.81 -35.30
C ASP A 19 -29.36 4.30 -35.24
N GLU A 20 -29.07 5.37 -34.49
CA GLU A 20 -27.72 5.86 -34.26
C GLU A 20 -26.83 4.86 -33.50
N VAL A 21 -27.41 4.12 -32.54
CA VAL A 21 -26.69 3.06 -31.84
C VAL A 21 -26.38 1.92 -32.79
N ARG A 22 -27.36 1.52 -33.64
CA ARG A 22 -27.20 0.45 -34.63
C ARG A 22 -26.11 0.80 -35.65
N ASP A 23 -26.15 2.00 -36.19
CA ASP A 23 -25.11 2.49 -37.12
C ASP A 23 -23.74 2.63 -36.42
N GLY A 24 -23.76 3.03 -35.15
CA GLY A 24 -22.56 3.12 -34.32
C GLY A 24 -21.93 1.75 -34.06
N VAL A 25 -22.71 0.70 -33.88
CA VAL A 25 -22.22 -0.69 -33.74
C VAL A 25 -21.65 -1.17 -35.07
N ARG A 26 -22.33 -0.95 -36.18
CA ARG A 26 -21.85 -1.34 -37.52
C ARG A 26 -20.58 -0.62 -37.95
N SER A 27 -20.45 0.65 -37.59
CA SER A 27 -19.26 1.44 -37.91
C SER A 27 -18.10 1.24 -36.92
N GLY A 28 -18.29 0.42 -35.87
CA GLY A 28 -17.28 0.20 -34.82
C GLY A 28 -17.13 1.37 -33.82
N LYS A 29 -18.01 2.36 -33.87
CA LYS A 29 -18.04 3.47 -32.90
C LYS A 29 -18.44 2.98 -31.51
N PHE A 30 -19.39 2.03 -31.44
CA PHE A 30 -19.79 1.36 -30.22
C PHE A 30 -19.42 -0.13 -30.28
N GLY A 31 -18.84 -0.64 -29.18
CA GLY A 31 -18.48 -2.04 -29.04
C GLY A 31 -19.61 -2.84 -28.40
N GLY A 32 -19.70 -4.15 -28.67
CA GLY A 32 -20.70 -5.02 -28.03
C GLY A 32 -20.60 -5.08 -26.50
N THR A 33 -19.46 -4.69 -25.93
CA THR A 33 -19.19 -4.59 -24.47
C THR A 33 -19.59 -3.26 -23.87
N ASP A 34 -19.92 -2.23 -24.67
CA ASP A 34 -20.41 -0.95 -24.16
C ASP A 34 -21.78 -1.15 -23.51
N LEU A 35 -22.02 -0.45 -22.41
CA LEU A 35 -23.25 -0.54 -21.65
C LEU A 35 -24.30 0.40 -22.25
N GLY A 36 -25.48 -0.12 -22.57
CA GLY A 36 -26.64 0.62 -22.99
C GLY A 36 -27.74 0.58 -21.92
N TRP A 37 -28.44 1.70 -21.76
CA TRP A 37 -29.63 1.79 -20.93
C TRP A 37 -30.68 2.68 -21.59
N ARG A 38 -31.95 2.26 -21.52
CA ARG A 38 -33.11 3.08 -21.92
C ARG A 38 -34.16 3.09 -20.83
N GLU A 39 -35.06 4.05 -20.88
CA GLU A 39 -36.19 4.12 -19.98
C GLU A 39 -37.04 2.82 -20.01
N GLY A 40 -37.28 2.23 -18.84
CA GLY A 40 -37.96 0.93 -18.68
C GLY A 40 -37.02 -0.26 -18.47
N MET A 41 -35.68 -0.11 -18.62
CA MET A 41 -34.73 -1.18 -18.28
C MET A 41 -34.35 -1.11 -16.80
N ALA A 42 -34.34 -2.26 -16.12
CA ALA A 42 -34.02 -2.35 -14.70
C ALA A 42 -32.53 -2.05 -14.40
N THR A 43 -31.62 -2.36 -15.34
CA THR A 43 -30.17 -2.21 -15.19
C THR A 43 -29.51 -1.90 -16.53
N TRP A 44 -28.27 -1.36 -16.47
CA TRP A 44 -27.42 -1.23 -17.65
C TRP A 44 -27.03 -2.60 -18.18
N GLN A 45 -27.11 -2.80 -19.50
CA GLN A 45 -26.74 -4.06 -20.15
C GLN A 45 -25.74 -3.83 -21.29
N PRO A 46 -24.82 -4.78 -21.54
CA PRO A 46 -23.96 -4.74 -22.73
C PRO A 46 -24.79 -4.70 -24.02
N LEU A 47 -24.38 -3.91 -24.99
CA LEU A 47 -25.09 -3.78 -26.28
C LEU A 47 -25.28 -5.15 -26.97
N ALA A 48 -24.32 -6.07 -26.82
CA ALA A 48 -24.42 -7.45 -27.32
C ALA A 48 -25.52 -8.28 -26.66
N GLN A 49 -26.05 -7.88 -25.49
CA GLN A 49 -27.13 -8.57 -24.77
C GLN A 49 -28.51 -7.94 -25.00
N ILE A 50 -28.54 -6.77 -25.63
CA ILE A 50 -29.77 -6.07 -25.97
C ILE A 50 -30.30 -6.68 -27.30
N SER A 51 -31.50 -7.24 -27.29
CA SER A 51 -32.08 -8.00 -28.42
C SER A 51 -32.02 -7.23 -29.75
N GLU A 52 -32.16 -5.91 -29.70
CA GLU A 52 -32.17 -5.01 -30.83
C GLU A 52 -30.80 -4.87 -31.53
N PHE A 53 -29.71 -5.17 -30.79
CA PHE A 53 -28.33 -5.03 -31.28
C PHE A 53 -27.54 -6.35 -31.29
N ALA A 54 -28.06 -7.41 -30.70
CA ALA A 54 -27.40 -8.72 -30.55
C ALA A 54 -26.99 -9.35 -31.87
N GLN A 55 -27.76 -9.15 -32.95
CA GLN A 55 -27.46 -9.69 -34.28
C GLN A 55 -26.31 -8.97 -34.99
N GLU A 56 -26.02 -7.75 -34.63
CA GLU A 56 -24.99 -6.92 -35.24
C GLU A 56 -23.63 -6.99 -34.49
N THR A 57 -23.64 -7.51 -33.27
CA THR A 57 -22.47 -7.75 -32.44
C THR A 57 -21.99 -9.20 -32.45
N GLY A 58 -22.56 -10.07 -33.27
CA GLY A 58 -22.26 -11.52 -33.34
C GLY A 58 -20.82 -11.81 -33.81
N PRO A 59 -20.26 -13.02 -33.50
CA PRO A 59 -18.86 -13.38 -33.77
C PRO A 59 -18.62 -13.71 -35.27
N GLY A 60 -18.92 -12.80 -36.18
CA GLY A 60 -18.81 -13.03 -37.60
C GLY A 60 -18.47 -11.85 -38.49
N ALA A 61 -18.33 -10.66 -37.96
CA ALA A 61 -17.86 -9.51 -38.74
C ALA A 61 -16.33 -9.51 -38.82
N ALA A 62 -15.81 -10.09 -39.93
CA ALA A 62 -14.40 -9.92 -40.28
C ALA A 62 -14.05 -8.44 -40.41
N PRO A 63 -12.89 -8.01 -39.91
CA PRO A 63 -12.48 -6.62 -40.04
C PRO A 63 -12.28 -6.25 -41.51
N SER A 64 -13.07 -5.28 -41.99
CA SER A 64 -12.83 -4.66 -43.32
C SER A 64 -11.45 -4.01 -43.31
N PRO A 65 -10.71 -4.07 -44.44
CA PRO A 65 -9.35 -3.54 -44.50
C PRO A 65 -9.35 -2.03 -44.26
N GLN A 66 -8.67 -1.61 -43.19
CA GLN A 66 -8.39 -0.20 -42.91
C GLN A 66 -7.49 0.37 -43.99
N PRO A 67 -7.72 1.59 -44.48
CA PRO A 67 -6.75 2.28 -45.33
C PRO A 67 -5.46 2.51 -44.53
N GLN A 68 -4.35 1.97 -45.03
CA GLN A 68 -3.01 2.21 -44.51
C GLN A 68 -2.62 3.67 -44.72
N PHE A 69 -2.69 4.47 -43.67
CA PHE A 69 -1.97 5.74 -43.61
C PHE A 69 -0.50 5.44 -43.28
N THR A 70 0.34 5.43 -44.32
CA THR A 70 1.79 5.49 -44.20
C THR A 70 2.17 6.90 -43.75
N GLY A 71 2.37 7.09 -42.49
CA GLY A 71 2.88 8.32 -41.87
C GLY A 71 3.49 7.99 -40.54
N GLY A 72 4.82 7.94 -40.47
CA GLY A 72 5.59 7.47 -39.31
C GLY A 72 5.34 8.27 -38.04
N GLY A 73 4.96 7.57 -37.06
CA GLY A 73 4.91 7.92 -35.66
C GLY A 73 4.51 6.65 -34.92
N ALA A 74 5.47 5.97 -34.31
CA ALA A 74 5.22 4.82 -33.49
C ALA A 74 4.27 5.23 -32.33
N ILE A 75 2.98 5.02 -32.55
CA ILE A 75 2.02 5.00 -31.42
C ILE A 75 2.34 3.73 -30.65
N THR A 76 3.15 3.87 -29.61
CA THR A 76 3.33 2.83 -28.61
C THR A 76 1.91 2.44 -28.17
N PRO A 77 1.50 1.16 -28.29
CA PRO A 77 0.20 0.76 -27.73
C PRO A 77 0.23 1.15 -26.27
N THR A 78 -0.71 2.00 -25.85
CA THR A 78 -0.96 2.25 -24.44
C THR A 78 -1.25 0.87 -23.86
N ALA A 79 -0.25 0.30 -23.21
CA ALA A 79 -0.38 -0.99 -22.55
C ALA A 79 -1.56 -0.83 -21.58
N THR A 80 -2.65 -1.51 -21.89
CA THR A 80 -3.75 -1.66 -20.95
C THR A 80 -3.13 -2.32 -19.74
N ILE A 81 -2.84 -1.52 -18.71
CA ILE A 81 -2.20 -1.99 -17.48
C ILE A 81 -3.17 -3.03 -16.91
N ALA A 82 -2.81 -4.30 -17.04
CA ALA A 82 -3.60 -5.39 -16.48
C ALA A 82 -3.84 -5.08 -14.98
N PRO A 83 -5.08 -5.24 -14.48
CA PRO A 83 -5.38 -4.95 -13.10
C PRO A 83 -4.43 -5.74 -12.21
N ARG A 84 -3.79 -5.07 -11.25
CA ARG A 84 -2.85 -5.71 -10.33
C ARG A 84 -3.57 -6.81 -9.56
N SER A 85 -3.03 -8.00 -9.56
CA SER A 85 -3.66 -9.20 -8.98
C SER A 85 -3.88 -9.10 -7.46
N GLY A 86 -3.10 -8.27 -6.78
CA GLY A 86 -3.13 -8.13 -5.34
C GLY A 86 -2.16 -9.08 -4.63
N LEU A 87 -1.99 -8.85 -3.32
CA LEU A 87 -1.22 -9.72 -2.44
C LEU A 87 -2.09 -10.89 -1.96
N PRO A 88 -1.51 -12.01 -1.48
CA PRO A 88 -2.27 -13.11 -0.89
C PRO A 88 -3.23 -12.67 0.23
N TRP A 89 -2.91 -11.59 0.95
CA TRP A 89 -3.77 -10.97 1.97
C TRP A 89 -5.08 -10.44 1.41
N ASP A 90 -5.09 -9.93 0.19
CA ASP A 90 -6.29 -9.40 -0.46
C ASP A 90 -7.33 -10.52 -0.72
N ASP A 91 -6.89 -11.80 -0.79
CA ASP A 91 -7.74 -12.98 -1.01
C ASP A 91 -7.97 -13.81 0.27
N ARG A 92 -7.74 -13.23 1.46
CA ARG A 92 -7.81 -13.94 2.76
C ARG A 92 -9.15 -14.59 3.07
N GLN A 93 -10.25 -14.07 2.50
CA GLN A 93 -11.57 -14.67 2.68
C GLN A 93 -11.67 -16.07 2.04
N GLN A 94 -10.95 -16.29 0.94
CA GLN A 94 -10.91 -17.57 0.24
C GLN A 94 -9.79 -18.48 0.77
N ARG A 95 -8.63 -17.90 1.10
CA ARG A 95 -7.43 -18.64 1.53
C ARG A 95 -7.39 -18.94 3.03
N GLY A 96 -8.17 -18.20 3.83
CA GLY A 96 -8.07 -18.17 5.28
C GLY A 96 -7.04 -17.13 5.78
N ILE A 97 -7.34 -16.50 6.92
CA ILE A 97 -6.57 -15.34 7.46
C ILE A 97 -5.11 -15.70 7.72
N LEU A 98 -4.84 -16.81 8.42
CA LEU A 98 -3.48 -17.20 8.80
C LEU A 98 -2.62 -17.50 7.57
N ARG A 99 -3.15 -18.30 6.63
CA ARG A 99 -2.42 -18.64 5.42
C ARG A 99 -2.13 -17.40 4.57
N ALA A 100 -3.13 -16.55 4.36
CA ALA A 100 -2.95 -15.31 3.60
C ALA A 100 -1.93 -14.37 4.26
N PHE A 101 -1.91 -14.31 5.60
CA PHE A 101 -0.93 -13.53 6.35
C PHE A 101 0.49 -14.04 6.12
N PHE A 102 0.73 -15.35 6.31
CA PHE A 102 2.06 -15.93 6.14
C PHE A 102 2.54 -15.92 4.69
N ASP A 103 1.65 -16.22 3.72
CA ASP A 103 1.98 -16.15 2.29
C ASP A 103 2.40 -14.72 1.90
N THR A 104 1.69 -13.70 2.38
CA THR A 104 2.03 -12.29 2.15
C THR A 104 3.35 -11.92 2.84
N LEU A 105 3.53 -12.33 4.09
CA LEU A 105 4.75 -12.08 4.87
C LEU A 105 5.98 -12.65 4.14
N ILE A 106 5.92 -13.91 3.74
CA ILE A 106 7.02 -14.57 3.01
C ILE A 106 7.27 -13.86 1.68
N MET A 107 6.22 -13.53 0.92
CA MET A 107 6.35 -12.85 -0.36
C MET A 107 7.01 -11.47 -0.22
N VAL A 108 6.57 -10.66 0.76
CA VAL A 108 7.13 -9.32 1.01
C VAL A 108 8.58 -9.39 1.47
N LEU A 109 8.93 -10.36 2.34
CA LEU A 109 10.28 -10.50 2.88
C LEU A 109 11.27 -11.07 1.86
N THR A 110 10.84 -12.02 1.02
CA THR A 110 11.76 -12.75 0.11
C THR A 110 11.75 -12.23 -1.32
N ARG A 111 10.61 -11.68 -1.79
CA ARG A 111 10.41 -11.17 -3.16
C ARG A 111 9.75 -9.81 -3.17
N PRO A 112 10.34 -8.78 -2.50
CA PRO A 112 9.69 -7.49 -2.30
C PRO A 112 9.34 -6.78 -3.61
N ALA A 113 10.20 -6.86 -4.62
CA ALA A 113 9.95 -6.22 -5.91
C ALA A 113 8.68 -6.79 -6.59
N GLU A 114 8.49 -8.10 -6.55
CA GLU A 114 7.30 -8.77 -7.08
C GLU A 114 6.07 -8.40 -6.24
N ALA A 115 6.17 -8.52 -4.90
CA ALA A 115 5.08 -8.21 -3.99
C ALA A 115 4.50 -6.79 -4.23
N PHE A 116 5.36 -5.78 -4.28
CA PHE A 116 4.90 -4.40 -4.48
C PHE A 116 4.54 -4.06 -5.93
N THR A 117 4.93 -4.89 -6.91
CA THR A 117 4.47 -4.75 -8.28
C THR A 117 3.04 -5.27 -8.45
N VAL A 118 2.68 -6.39 -7.79
CA VAL A 118 1.31 -6.96 -7.86
C VAL A 118 0.35 -6.34 -6.86
N MET A 119 0.83 -5.65 -5.83
CA MET A 119 0.03 -5.01 -4.78
C MET A 119 -1.01 -4.08 -5.38
N LYS A 120 -2.28 -4.21 -4.97
CA LYS A 120 -3.34 -3.26 -5.33
C LYS A 120 -2.99 -1.86 -4.81
N ARG A 121 -3.24 -0.83 -5.62
CA ARG A 121 -2.99 0.58 -5.26
C ARG A 121 -4.17 1.21 -4.54
N GLU A 122 -5.36 0.70 -4.81
CA GLU A 122 -6.65 1.16 -4.34
C GLU A 122 -7.41 0.02 -3.65
N GLY A 123 -8.47 0.34 -2.91
CA GLY A 123 -9.28 -0.65 -2.19
C GLY A 123 -9.41 -0.34 -0.70
N GLY A 124 -9.05 0.88 -0.29
CA GLY A 124 -9.17 1.39 1.07
C GLY A 124 -7.98 1.08 1.96
N VAL A 125 -7.95 1.78 3.08
CA VAL A 125 -6.87 1.74 4.08
C VAL A 125 -7.05 0.65 5.13
N SER A 126 -8.28 0.12 5.30
CA SER A 126 -8.61 -0.83 6.36
C SER A 126 -7.87 -2.16 6.23
N GLU A 127 -7.83 -2.70 5.01
CA GLU A 127 -7.22 -3.99 4.74
C GLU A 127 -5.71 -4.03 5.02
N PRO A 128 -4.91 -3.10 4.48
CA PRO A 128 -3.48 -3.05 4.80
C PRO A 128 -3.24 -2.70 6.27
N LEU A 129 -4.11 -1.88 6.89
CA LEU A 129 -4.00 -1.54 8.30
C LEU A 129 -4.18 -2.76 9.20
N ILE A 130 -5.17 -3.61 8.95
CA ILE A 130 -5.39 -4.85 9.71
C ILE A 130 -4.15 -5.75 9.60
N TYR A 131 -3.58 -5.89 8.41
CA TYR A 131 -2.34 -6.64 8.21
C TYR A 131 -1.19 -6.08 9.05
N ALA A 132 -0.99 -4.75 9.02
CA ALA A 132 0.05 -4.08 9.80
C ALA A 132 -0.17 -4.25 11.31
N ILE A 133 -1.42 -4.16 11.79
CA ILE A 133 -1.78 -4.37 13.20
C ILE A 133 -1.44 -5.79 13.63
N ILE A 134 -1.77 -6.80 12.84
CA ILE A 134 -1.45 -8.20 13.17
C ILE A 134 0.07 -8.38 13.26
N GLY A 135 0.81 -8.05 12.21
CA GLY A 135 2.26 -8.23 12.18
C GLY A 135 3.00 -7.36 13.20
N GLY A 136 2.57 -6.10 13.35
CA GLY A 136 3.11 -5.16 14.32
C GLY A 136 2.85 -5.60 15.77
N SER A 137 1.66 -6.12 16.06
CA SER A 137 1.33 -6.62 17.40
C SER A 137 2.15 -7.85 17.76
N VAL A 138 2.33 -8.78 16.82
CA VAL A 138 3.21 -9.94 17.04
C VAL A 138 4.63 -9.46 17.38
N GLY A 139 5.21 -8.57 16.59
CA GLY A 139 6.53 -8.01 16.87
C GLY A 139 6.61 -7.25 18.20
N GLY A 140 5.59 -6.44 18.50
CA GLY A 140 5.49 -5.70 19.75
C GLY A 140 5.41 -6.59 20.99
N VAL A 141 4.57 -7.62 20.96
CA VAL A 141 4.45 -8.60 22.05
C VAL A 141 5.77 -9.33 22.27
N ILE A 142 6.43 -9.78 21.22
CA ILE A 142 7.74 -10.43 21.30
C ILE A 142 8.77 -9.48 21.94
N TYR A 143 8.82 -8.23 21.52
CA TYR A 143 9.71 -7.22 22.09
C TYR A 143 9.47 -7.03 23.60
N PHE A 144 8.21 -6.93 24.02
CA PHE A 144 7.86 -6.80 25.44
C PHE A 144 8.20 -8.05 26.24
N LEU A 145 8.00 -9.26 25.69
CA LEU A 145 8.40 -10.50 26.34
C LEU A 145 9.91 -10.56 26.58
N TYR A 146 10.73 -10.21 25.59
CA TYR A 146 12.18 -10.14 25.77
C TYR A 146 12.57 -9.08 26.79
N SER A 147 11.98 -7.90 26.73
CA SER A 147 12.25 -6.83 27.69
C SER A 147 11.89 -7.27 29.12
N PHE A 148 10.77 -7.96 29.29
CA PHE A 148 10.36 -8.49 30.58
C PHE A 148 11.32 -9.56 31.10
N LEU A 149 11.73 -10.53 30.26
CA LEU A 149 12.67 -11.58 30.63
C LEU A 149 14.04 -10.99 31.03
N LEU A 150 14.55 -10.03 30.25
CA LEU A 150 15.84 -9.37 30.54
C LEU A 150 15.76 -8.58 31.84
N SER A 151 14.67 -7.82 32.06
CA SER A 151 14.47 -7.07 33.31
C SER A 151 14.35 -8.01 34.51
N SER A 152 13.68 -9.15 34.36
CA SER A 152 13.56 -10.17 35.42
C SER A 152 14.91 -10.81 35.75
N ALA A 153 15.75 -11.06 34.76
CA ALA A 153 17.08 -11.60 34.95
C ALA A 153 18.02 -10.60 35.69
N GLN A 154 17.88 -9.31 35.43
CA GLN A 154 18.63 -8.24 36.15
C GLN A 154 18.20 -8.17 37.62
N LEU A 155 16.93 -8.41 37.95
CA LEU A 155 16.42 -8.47 39.33
C LEU A 155 17.07 -9.56 40.17
N LEU A 156 17.37 -10.72 39.57
CA LEU A 156 18.03 -11.83 40.26
C LEU A 156 19.48 -11.51 40.65
N GLY A 157 20.09 -10.50 40.00
CA GLY A 157 21.46 -10.04 40.29
C GLY A 157 21.56 -8.78 41.15
N SER A 158 20.46 -8.09 41.44
CA SER A 158 20.47 -6.83 42.18
C SER A 158 19.95 -7.01 43.61
N HIS A 159 20.64 -6.40 44.59
CA HIS A 159 20.23 -6.35 46.00
C HIS A 159 19.15 -5.30 46.31
N GLU A 160 18.49 -4.76 45.28
CA GLU A 160 17.44 -3.75 45.49
C GLU A 160 16.07 -4.37 45.79
N ASN A 161 15.21 -3.60 46.49
CA ASN A 161 13.89 -4.05 46.92
C ASN A 161 13.00 -4.57 45.77
N PRO A 162 12.66 -5.88 45.74
CA PRO A 162 11.92 -6.49 44.60
C PRO A 162 10.55 -5.85 44.36
N ILE A 163 9.91 -5.29 45.39
CA ILE A 163 8.57 -4.68 45.29
C ILE A 163 8.62 -3.36 44.48
N MET A 164 9.65 -2.54 44.70
CA MET A 164 9.79 -1.26 44.02
C MET A 164 10.12 -1.45 42.52
N HIS A 165 10.90 -2.46 42.19
CA HIS A 165 11.17 -2.89 40.81
C HIS A 165 9.96 -3.55 40.12
N MET A 166 9.16 -4.34 40.85
CA MET A 166 7.92 -4.93 40.34
C MET A 166 6.87 -3.86 40.00
N MET A 167 6.73 -2.81 40.81
CA MET A 167 5.81 -1.69 40.53
C MET A 167 6.31 -0.81 39.38
N GLY A 168 7.63 -0.62 39.23
CA GLY A 168 8.22 0.16 38.12
C GLY A 168 8.35 -0.62 36.81
N GLY A 169 8.68 -1.91 36.89
CA GLY A 169 9.01 -2.75 35.72
C GLY A 169 7.96 -3.81 35.33
N GLY A 170 7.24 -4.37 36.31
CA GLY A 170 6.44 -5.58 36.08
C GLY A 170 5.05 -5.37 35.48
N ILE A 171 4.31 -4.33 35.93
CA ILE A 171 2.93 -4.09 35.49
C ILE A 171 2.88 -3.18 34.24
N ARG A 172 3.83 -2.26 34.14
CA ARG A 172 3.92 -1.28 33.05
C ARG A 172 3.97 -1.93 31.65
N PRO A 173 4.80 -2.97 31.37
CA PRO A 173 4.80 -3.63 30.06
C PRO A 173 3.48 -4.33 29.72
N LEU A 174 2.71 -4.85 30.69
CA LEU A 174 1.41 -5.46 30.41
C LEU A 174 0.39 -4.45 29.89
N PHE A 175 0.33 -3.26 30.48
CA PHE A 175 -0.52 -2.18 29.96
C PHE A 175 -0.08 -1.73 28.56
N LEU A 176 1.22 -1.70 28.29
CA LEU A 176 1.74 -1.33 26.98
C LEU A 176 1.37 -2.35 25.90
N ILE A 177 1.30 -3.65 26.20
CA ILE A 177 0.86 -4.68 25.26
C ILE A 177 -0.54 -4.40 24.72
N ILE A 178 -1.47 -3.95 25.57
CA ILE A 178 -2.85 -3.61 25.15
C ILE A 178 -2.86 -2.42 24.19
N LEU A 179 -1.91 -1.49 24.34
CA LEU A 179 -1.79 -0.32 23.49
C LEU A 179 -1.03 -0.57 22.17
N VAL A 180 -0.33 -1.71 22.02
CA VAL A 180 0.46 -2.03 20.83
C VAL A 180 -0.34 -1.87 19.53
N PRO A 181 -1.56 -2.43 19.38
CA PRO A 181 -2.31 -2.29 18.14
C PRO A 181 -2.60 -0.82 17.79
N LEU A 182 -2.92 0.00 18.79
CA LEU A 182 -3.19 1.43 18.60
C LEU A 182 -1.91 2.17 18.19
N VAL A 183 -0.79 1.88 18.84
CA VAL A 183 0.51 2.47 18.51
C VAL A 183 0.93 2.09 17.10
N VAL A 184 0.73 0.82 16.69
CA VAL A 184 1.00 0.35 15.33
C VAL A 184 0.16 1.12 14.32
N ALA A 185 -1.15 1.27 14.57
CA ALA A 185 -2.03 2.00 13.68
C ALA A 185 -1.60 3.47 13.52
N ILE A 186 -1.38 4.18 14.63
CA ILE A 186 -0.95 5.58 14.61
C ILE A 186 0.40 5.72 13.90
N SER A 187 1.36 4.84 14.19
CA SER A 187 2.69 4.88 13.58
C SER A 187 2.63 4.61 12.08
N ALA A 188 1.73 3.75 11.61
CA ALA A 188 1.52 3.49 10.19
C ALA A 188 1.03 4.75 9.45
N PHE A 189 0.06 5.48 10.02
CA PHE A 189 -0.42 6.74 9.44
C PHE A 189 0.66 7.82 9.43
N ILE A 190 1.35 8.03 10.54
CA ILE A 190 2.41 9.04 10.64
C ILE A 190 3.56 8.73 9.68
N SER A 191 4.04 7.50 9.66
CA SER A 191 5.12 7.08 8.76
C SER A 191 4.72 7.23 7.30
N SER A 192 3.47 6.87 6.95
CA SER A 192 2.95 7.02 5.59
C SER A 192 2.85 8.48 5.18
N ALA A 193 2.40 9.35 6.08
CA ALA A 193 2.29 10.79 5.82
C ALA A 193 3.69 11.42 5.58
N ILE A 194 4.66 11.08 6.42
CA ILE A 194 6.04 11.56 6.29
C ILE A 194 6.64 11.07 4.97
N LEU A 195 6.56 9.77 4.68
CA LEU A 195 7.12 9.20 3.46
C LEU A 195 6.43 9.73 2.20
N HIS A 196 5.12 9.90 2.22
CA HIS A 196 4.39 10.47 1.09
C HIS A 196 4.78 11.92 0.84
N LEU A 197 4.89 12.73 1.91
CA LEU A 197 5.36 14.11 1.82
C LEU A 197 6.79 14.17 1.25
N CYS A 198 7.71 13.35 1.75
CA CYS A 198 9.07 13.28 1.23
C CYS A 198 9.08 12.85 -0.25
N LEU A 199 8.21 11.87 -0.61
CA LEU A 199 8.08 11.43 -1.99
C LEU A 199 7.53 12.53 -2.92
N MET A 200 6.62 13.39 -2.40
CA MET A 200 6.15 14.58 -3.12
C MET A 200 7.28 15.59 -3.33
N ILE A 201 8.09 15.85 -2.29
CA ILE A 201 9.22 16.79 -2.36
C ILE A 201 10.23 16.35 -3.44
N VAL A 202 10.52 15.07 -3.56
CA VAL A 202 11.47 14.55 -4.56
C VAL A 202 10.83 14.32 -5.93
N GLY A 203 9.54 14.67 -6.12
CA GLY A 203 8.81 14.49 -7.38
C GLY A 203 8.56 13.03 -7.76
N GLY A 204 8.50 12.12 -6.77
CA GLY A 204 8.26 10.70 -6.95
C GLY A 204 6.83 10.24 -6.69
N ALA A 205 5.97 11.08 -6.13
CA ALA A 205 4.59 10.75 -5.76
C ALA A 205 3.68 10.76 -7.00
N LYS A 206 3.62 9.64 -7.72
CA LYS A 206 2.76 9.47 -8.91
C LYS A 206 1.41 8.82 -8.59
N GLN A 207 1.22 8.34 -7.38
CA GLN A 207 0.02 7.65 -6.91
C GLN A 207 -0.51 8.34 -5.65
N PRO A 208 -1.79 8.14 -5.30
CA PRO A 208 -2.40 8.74 -4.11
C PRO A 208 -1.74 8.26 -2.80
N PHE A 209 -2.01 8.98 -1.71
CA PHE A 209 -1.55 8.65 -0.36
C PHE A 209 -1.84 7.20 0.05
N GLU A 210 -3.00 6.67 -0.35
CA GLU A 210 -3.40 5.30 -0.08
C GLU A 210 -2.35 4.29 -0.54
N THR A 211 -1.77 4.49 -1.72
CA THR A 211 -0.70 3.62 -2.25
C THR A 211 0.53 3.61 -1.33
N THR A 212 0.97 4.78 -0.85
CA THR A 212 2.06 4.88 0.13
C THR A 212 1.70 4.18 1.44
N PHE A 213 0.47 4.38 1.92
CA PHE A 213 -0.03 3.76 3.13
C PHE A 213 -0.02 2.24 3.05
N ARG A 214 -0.45 1.68 1.93
CA ARG A 214 -0.42 0.22 1.67
C ARG A 214 1.01 -0.32 1.70
N VAL A 215 1.96 0.38 1.07
CA VAL A 215 3.39 0.01 1.12
C VAL A 215 3.89 -0.02 2.56
N VAL A 216 3.62 1.03 3.35
CA VAL A 216 4.06 1.13 4.75
C VAL A 216 3.46 0.01 5.61
N CYS A 217 2.17 -0.26 5.45
CA CYS A 217 1.48 -1.30 6.19
C CYS A 217 2.01 -2.70 5.88
N PHE A 218 2.17 -3.06 4.60
CA PHE A 218 2.67 -4.38 4.23
C PHE A 218 4.15 -4.56 4.56
N ALA A 219 4.98 -3.54 4.34
CA ALA A 219 6.39 -3.58 4.73
C ALA A 219 6.56 -3.67 6.25
N GLY A 220 5.85 -2.81 7.02
CA GLY A 220 5.92 -2.80 8.48
C GLY A 220 5.36 -4.08 9.10
N GLY A 221 4.18 -4.52 8.65
CA GLY A 221 3.54 -5.75 9.13
C GLY A 221 4.36 -7.01 8.85
N SER A 222 5.16 -7.01 7.77
CA SER A 222 6.06 -8.13 7.45
C SER A 222 7.42 -8.04 8.15
N ALA A 223 7.97 -6.84 8.37
CA ALA A 223 9.28 -6.67 9.01
C ALA A 223 9.23 -6.79 10.54
N ASN A 224 8.14 -6.37 11.18
CA ASN A 224 8.05 -6.38 12.65
C ASN A 224 8.14 -7.79 13.28
N PRO A 225 7.58 -8.89 12.69
CA PRO A 225 7.78 -10.23 13.22
C PRO A 225 9.23 -10.69 13.28
N LEU A 226 10.17 -10.05 12.54
CA LEU A 226 11.60 -10.35 12.64
C LEU A 226 12.17 -10.05 14.03
N LEU A 227 11.48 -9.30 14.87
CA LEU A 227 11.80 -9.10 16.30
C LEU A 227 11.84 -10.43 17.09
N ILE A 228 11.31 -11.54 16.55
CA ILE A 228 11.44 -12.87 17.14
C ILE A 228 12.91 -13.32 17.27
N ILE A 229 13.79 -12.78 16.44
CA ILE A 229 15.23 -13.08 16.49
C ILE A 229 15.83 -12.30 17.66
N PRO A 230 16.32 -12.98 18.72
CA PRO A 230 16.86 -12.30 19.89
C PRO A 230 18.10 -11.47 19.53
N PHE A 231 18.30 -10.36 20.24
CA PHE A 231 19.42 -9.41 20.14
C PHE A 231 19.54 -8.66 18.80
N CYS A 232 19.44 -9.33 17.65
CA CYS A 232 19.67 -8.72 16.34
C CYS A 232 18.39 -8.48 15.52
N GLY A 233 17.24 -9.02 15.95
CA GLY A 233 15.98 -8.90 15.21
C GLY A 233 15.54 -7.45 14.99
N GLY A 234 15.74 -6.59 15.96
CA GLY A 234 15.44 -5.16 15.84
C GLY A 234 16.30 -4.45 14.79
N LEU A 235 17.58 -4.74 14.75
CA LEU A 235 18.50 -4.19 13.76
C LEU A 235 18.19 -4.72 12.35
N ILE A 236 18.06 -6.05 12.23
CA ILE A 236 17.76 -6.71 10.95
C ILE A 236 16.41 -6.24 10.42
N GLY A 237 15.37 -6.26 11.25
CA GLY A 237 14.04 -5.82 10.86
C GLY A 237 13.98 -4.34 10.51
N GLY A 238 14.72 -3.49 11.22
CA GLY A 238 14.83 -2.06 10.96
C GLY A 238 15.49 -1.76 9.60
N ILE A 239 16.65 -2.37 9.34
CA ILE A 239 17.35 -2.23 8.05
C ILE A 239 16.48 -2.78 6.92
N TRP A 240 15.91 -3.97 7.10
CA TRP A 240 15.07 -4.58 6.08
C TRP A 240 13.82 -3.76 5.77
N LYS A 241 13.20 -3.15 6.78
CA LYS A 241 12.07 -2.23 6.60
C LYS A 241 12.42 -1.03 5.72
N ILE A 242 13.61 -0.44 5.89
CA ILE A 242 14.10 0.64 5.02
C ILE A 242 14.21 0.16 3.57
N VAL A 243 14.79 -1.03 3.35
CA VAL A 243 14.88 -1.64 2.01
C VAL A 243 13.50 -1.87 1.41
N LEU A 244 12.56 -2.41 2.20
CA LEU A 244 11.18 -2.64 1.77
C LEU A 244 10.47 -1.32 1.39
N TYR A 245 10.69 -0.24 2.12
CA TYR A 245 10.15 1.08 1.77
C TYR A 245 10.73 1.59 0.46
N CYS A 246 12.04 1.49 0.25
CA CYS A 246 12.69 1.92 -1.00
C CYS A 246 12.13 1.16 -2.21
N ILE A 247 12.09 -0.19 -2.13
CA ILE A 247 11.56 -1.02 -3.21
C ILE A 247 10.07 -0.81 -3.38
N GLY A 248 9.33 -0.79 -2.28
CA GLY A 248 7.87 -0.67 -2.27
C GLY A 248 7.40 0.64 -2.89
N LEU A 249 7.97 1.77 -2.48
CA LEU A 249 7.63 3.08 -3.05
C LEU A 249 8.00 3.18 -4.53
N ALA A 250 9.18 2.69 -4.92
CA ALA A 250 9.59 2.68 -6.32
C ALA A 250 8.60 1.89 -7.21
N ARG A 251 8.21 0.67 -6.78
CA ARG A 251 7.32 -0.21 -7.54
C ARG A 251 5.86 0.22 -7.49
N ALA A 252 5.38 0.65 -6.33
CA ALA A 252 3.99 1.05 -6.17
C ALA A 252 3.67 2.37 -6.88
N HIS A 253 4.56 3.35 -6.80
CA HIS A 253 4.42 4.65 -7.46
C HIS A 253 4.94 4.67 -8.91
N GLU A 254 5.55 3.57 -9.39
CA GLU A 254 6.18 3.52 -10.72
C GLU A 254 7.15 4.69 -10.93
N THR A 255 7.95 4.95 -9.89
CA THR A 255 8.92 6.02 -9.89
C THR A 255 10.35 5.46 -9.93
N ASP A 256 11.29 6.35 -10.23
CA ASP A 256 12.71 5.99 -10.21
C ASP A 256 13.15 5.54 -8.80
N THR A 257 13.97 4.49 -8.74
CA THR A 257 14.47 3.94 -7.47
C THR A 257 15.26 4.99 -6.68
N GLY A 258 16.01 5.87 -7.36
CA GLY A 258 16.76 6.95 -6.71
C GLY A 258 15.85 7.91 -5.96
N ARG A 259 14.71 8.31 -6.55
CA ARG A 259 13.73 9.16 -5.88
C ARG A 259 13.08 8.46 -4.68
N ALA A 260 12.76 7.18 -4.80
CA ALA A 260 12.22 6.42 -3.67
C ALA A 260 13.23 6.30 -2.52
N VAL A 261 14.49 6.03 -2.81
CA VAL A 261 15.59 6.00 -1.82
C VAL A 261 15.75 7.37 -1.14
N LEU A 262 15.79 8.46 -1.91
CA LEU A 262 15.88 9.82 -1.36
C LEU A 262 14.70 10.13 -0.44
N ALA A 263 13.47 9.76 -0.83
CA ALA A 263 12.27 9.97 -0.01
C ALA A 263 12.34 9.23 1.33
N VAL A 264 12.93 8.02 1.36
CA VAL A 264 13.08 7.22 2.59
C VAL A 264 14.22 7.72 3.47
N ILE A 265 15.32 8.18 2.87
CA ILE A 265 16.50 8.66 3.61
C ILE A 265 16.28 10.08 4.15
N LEU A 266 15.52 10.93 3.46
CA LEU A 266 15.29 12.32 3.83
C LEU A 266 14.81 12.50 5.29
N PRO A 267 13.76 11.80 5.78
CA PRO A 267 13.33 11.93 7.16
C PRO A 267 14.38 11.44 8.15
N ILE A 268 15.20 10.45 7.79
CA ILE A 268 16.29 9.95 8.65
C ILE A 268 17.35 11.05 8.81
N ILE A 269 17.75 11.67 7.70
CA ILE A 269 18.74 12.79 7.74
C ILE A 269 18.21 13.96 8.58
N VAL A 270 16.96 14.34 8.39
CA VAL A 270 16.32 15.44 9.14
C VAL A 270 16.26 15.12 10.63
N CYS A 271 15.85 13.93 11.02
CA CYS A 271 15.78 13.51 12.42
C CYS A 271 17.18 13.41 13.06
N CYS A 272 18.14 12.75 12.40
CA CYS A 272 19.49 12.60 12.92
C CYS A 272 20.23 13.95 12.97
N GLY A 273 20.10 14.76 11.91
CA GLY A 273 20.70 16.10 11.86
C GLY A 273 20.10 17.03 12.94
N GLY A 274 18.78 17.01 13.11
CA GLY A 274 18.09 17.78 14.15
C GLY A 274 18.52 17.35 15.56
N ALA A 275 18.65 16.05 15.82
CA ALA A 275 19.10 15.52 17.09
C ALA A 275 20.56 15.92 17.40
N LEU A 276 21.45 15.92 16.41
CA LEU A 276 22.83 16.38 16.55
C LEU A 276 22.90 17.87 16.89
N VAL A 277 22.15 18.71 16.17
CA VAL A 277 22.12 20.18 16.44
C VAL A 277 21.58 20.45 17.83
N LEU A 278 20.47 19.80 18.23
CA LEU A 278 19.92 19.94 19.58
C LEU A 278 20.91 19.47 20.66
N GLY A 279 21.58 18.34 20.45
CA GLY A 279 22.60 17.83 21.37
C GLY A 279 23.79 18.78 21.52
N MET A 280 24.24 19.39 20.43
CA MET A 280 25.28 20.41 20.47
C MET A 280 24.81 21.66 21.22
N MET A 281 23.60 22.17 20.99
CA MET A 281 23.06 23.34 21.68
C MET A 281 22.93 23.11 23.19
N VAL A 282 22.42 21.95 23.62
CA VAL A 282 22.30 21.57 25.03
C VAL A 282 23.68 21.37 25.65
N GLY A 283 24.62 20.72 24.96
CA GLY A 283 25.98 20.53 25.42
C GLY A 283 26.74 21.89 25.60
N LEU A 284 26.65 22.78 24.62
CA LEU A 284 27.25 24.12 24.72
C LEU A 284 26.60 24.97 25.83
N GLY A 285 25.27 24.83 26.03
CA GLY A 285 24.56 25.50 27.13
C GLY A 285 24.99 25.00 28.52
N ALA A 286 25.28 23.70 28.66
CA ALA A 286 25.75 23.10 29.89
C ALA A 286 27.19 23.51 30.27
N PHE A 287 28.03 23.81 29.27
CA PHE A 287 29.42 24.28 29.49
C PHE A 287 29.53 25.79 29.55
N GLY A 288 28.52 26.57 29.19
CA GLY A 288 28.54 28.01 29.01
C GLY A 288 28.14 28.85 30.24
N PHE A 289 27.66 28.29 31.35
CA PHE A 289 27.35 29.02 32.58
C PHE A 289 28.22 28.53 33.75
N PRO A 290 29.36 29.15 34.01
CA PRO A 290 29.97 29.02 35.33
C PRO A 290 29.02 29.67 36.34
N HIS A 291 28.50 28.91 37.27
CA HIS A 291 27.76 29.43 38.42
C HIS A 291 28.74 30.24 39.26
N HIS A 292 28.61 31.60 39.23
CA HIS A 292 29.16 32.51 40.21
C HIS A 292 28.19 32.64 41.37
#